data_0ab6b2b53552a60093c0391d9bf44a6d
#
_entry.id   0ab6b2b53552a60093c0391d9bf44a6d
#
_cell.length_a   1.000
_cell.length_b   1.000
_cell.length_c   1.000
_cell.angle_alpha   90.00
_cell.angle_beta   90.00
_cell.angle_gamma   90.00
#
_symmetry.space_group_name_H-M   'P 1'
#
loop_
_entity.id
_entity.type
_entity.pdbx_description
1 polymer ?
#
loop_
_entity_poly.entity_id
_entity_poly.type
_entity_poly.pdbx_seq_one_letter_code
_entity_poly.pdbx_strand_id
1 'polypeptide(L)'
;MRAGEHQIIVIGAGGHARPVVETLLLTGHRIAGLVDDDTSRAPVLGHAIIGGLDQLPRLRAAGIDGAAIAIGHNATRLALGDRLRGLGYTLPILAHPTAVISPHASIAEGAQILARAVVGPEARIGRLCLINTGAIIDHECTVDEGAHIAPGAILCGQVRIGARSLVGAGSTTIAGRHIGPDATIAAGAAVTTDVAAGARVGGVPARGL
;
A
#
# COMPACT_ATOMS: atom_id res chain seq x y z
N MET A 1 -7.03 -9.17 -22.60
CA MET A 1 -5.56 -9.40 -22.55
C MET A 1 -5.32 -10.43 -21.47
N ARG A 2 -4.53 -11.48 -21.74
CA ARG A 2 -4.29 -12.59 -20.80
C ARG A 2 -3.41 -12.06 -19.65
N ALA A 3 -3.78 -12.29 -18.40
CA ALA A 3 -2.88 -12.15 -17.26
C ALA A 3 -1.67 -13.09 -17.51
N GLY A 4 -0.46 -12.55 -17.62
CA GLY A 4 0.76 -13.37 -17.78
C GLY A 4 1.83 -12.87 -18.74
N GLU A 5 1.60 -11.80 -19.52
CA GLU A 5 2.60 -11.34 -20.50
C GLU A 5 3.46 -10.17 -20.00
N HIS A 6 3.04 -9.44 -18.95
CA HIS A 6 3.79 -8.30 -18.44
C HIS A 6 4.77 -8.71 -17.35
N GLN A 7 6.03 -8.33 -17.53
CA GLN A 7 7.03 -8.49 -16.48
C GLN A 7 6.96 -7.29 -15.54
N ILE A 8 7.03 -7.57 -14.24
CA ILE A 8 6.97 -6.56 -13.18
C ILE A 8 8.33 -6.46 -12.48
N ILE A 9 8.82 -5.24 -12.28
CA ILE A 9 9.89 -4.97 -11.31
C ILE A 9 9.28 -4.60 -9.96
N VAL A 10 9.96 -4.98 -8.88
CA VAL A 10 9.61 -4.58 -7.52
C VAL A 10 10.58 -3.49 -7.05
N ILE A 11 10.06 -2.34 -6.67
CA ILE A 11 10.86 -1.20 -6.20
C ILE A 11 10.98 -1.26 -4.68
N GLY A 12 12.21 -1.48 -4.21
CA GLY A 12 12.56 -1.67 -2.82
C GLY A 12 12.78 -3.15 -2.48
N ALA A 13 13.85 -3.43 -1.70
CA ALA A 13 14.23 -4.76 -1.24
C ALA A 13 14.24 -4.87 0.31
N GLY A 14 13.53 -3.96 1.00
CA GLY A 14 13.38 -3.97 2.45
C GLY A 14 12.35 -5.02 2.95
N GLY A 15 11.96 -4.90 4.22
CA GLY A 15 11.02 -5.84 4.84
C GLY A 15 9.69 -5.96 4.12
N HIS A 16 9.16 -4.85 3.60
CA HIS A 16 7.89 -4.82 2.87
C HIS A 16 7.95 -5.48 1.48
N ALA A 17 9.14 -5.71 0.93
CA ALA A 17 9.26 -6.42 -0.34
C ALA A 17 8.77 -7.88 -0.26
N ARG A 18 8.88 -8.53 0.90
CA ARG A 18 8.44 -9.91 1.07
C ARG A 18 6.96 -10.12 0.78
N PRO A 19 6.02 -9.44 1.46
CA PRO A 19 4.59 -9.60 1.16
C PRO A 19 4.20 -9.12 -0.24
N VAL A 20 4.90 -8.14 -0.80
CA VAL A 20 4.66 -7.68 -2.19
C VAL A 20 5.07 -8.74 -3.20
N VAL A 21 6.28 -9.30 -3.09
CA VAL A 21 6.78 -10.38 -3.96
C VAL A 21 5.88 -11.61 -3.82
N GLU A 22 5.54 -12.02 -2.60
CA GLU A 22 4.63 -13.15 -2.37
C GLU A 22 3.27 -12.94 -3.05
N THR A 23 2.67 -11.76 -2.89
CA THR A 23 1.39 -11.44 -3.53
C THR A 23 1.48 -11.51 -5.05
N LEU A 24 2.54 -10.96 -5.64
CA LEU A 24 2.78 -11.04 -7.08
C LEU A 24 2.88 -12.49 -7.58
N LEU A 25 3.63 -13.34 -6.87
CA LEU A 25 3.78 -14.75 -7.22
C LEU A 25 2.44 -15.51 -7.12
N LEU A 26 1.69 -15.29 -6.05
CA LEU A 26 0.38 -15.94 -5.83
C LEU A 26 -0.68 -15.48 -6.83
N THR A 27 -0.51 -14.31 -7.44
CA THR A 27 -1.41 -13.79 -8.48
C THR A 27 -0.91 -14.03 -9.91
N GLY A 28 0.16 -14.84 -10.06
CA GLY A 28 0.66 -15.30 -11.35
C GLY A 28 1.47 -14.25 -12.13
N HIS A 29 1.93 -13.20 -11.47
CA HIS A 29 2.80 -12.20 -12.11
C HIS A 29 4.24 -12.72 -12.27
N ARG A 30 4.89 -12.32 -13.36
CA ARG A 30 6.31 -12.61 -13.60
C ARG A 30 7.16 -11.46 -13.09
N ILE A 31 8.01 -11.73 -12.10
CA ILE A 31 8.92 -10.75 -11.52
C ILE A 31 10.23 -10.77 -12.28
N ALA A 32 10.60 -9.64 -12.91
CA ALA A 32 11.88 -9.49 -13.62
C ALA A 32 13.06 -9.34 -12.64
N GLY A 33 12.82 -8.79 -11.47
CA GLY A 33 13.80 -8.58 -10.41
C GLY A 33 13.38 -7.45 -9.48
N LEU A 34 14.22 -7.16 -8.48
CA LEU A 34 14.04 -6.03 -7.59
C LEU A 34 14.96 -4.87 -7.99
N VAL A 35 14.52 -3.67 -7.70
CA VAL A 35 15.29 -2.43 -7.87
C VAL A 35 15.42 -1.75 -6.50
N ASP A 36 16.65 -1.58 -6.03
CA ASP A 36 16.95 -0.92 -4.76
C ASP A 36 18.32 -0.23 -4.88
N ASP A 37 18.45 0.99 -4.37
CA ASP A 37 19.73 1.73 -4.44
C ASP A 37 20.81 1.07 -3.59
N ASP A 38 20.43 0.29 -2.56
CA ASP A 38 21.34 -0.60 -1.84
C ASP A 38 21.38 -1.98 -2.53
N THR A 39 22.22 -2.08 -3.55
CA THR A 39 22.40 -3.31 -4.33
C THR A 39 23.11 -4.44 -3.58
N SER A 40 23.62 -4.18 -2.35
CA SER A 40 24.25 -5.20 -1.50
C SER A 40 23.25 -6.05 -0.71
N ARG A 41 21.97 -5.70 -0.71
CA ARG A 41 20.92 -6.45 -0.01
C ARG A 41 20.77 -7.86 -0.57
N ALA A 42 20.45 -8.80 0.31
CA ALA A 42 20.15 -10.16 -0.08
C ALA A 42 18.90 -10.25 -0.97
N PRO A 43 18.83 -11.25 -1.87
CA PRO A 43 17.63 -11.53 -2.65
C PRO A 43 16.38 -11.70 -1.77
N VAL A 44 15.22 -11.30 -2.29
CA VAL A 44 13.93 -11.44 -1.61
C VAL A 44 13.15 -12.58 -2.25
N LEU A 45 12.86 -13.63 -1.50
CA LEU A 45 12.15 -14.83 -1.95
C LEU A 45 12.72 -15.40 -3.28
N GLY A 46 14.04 -15.41 -3.40
CA GLY A 46 14.74 -15.92 -4.58
C GLY A 46 14.92 -14.93 -5.74
N HIS A 47 14.35 -13.72 -5.64
CA HIS A 47 14.50 -12.69 -6.66
C HIS A 47 15.65 -11.74 -6.31
N ALA A 48 16.60 -11.60 -7.26
CA ALA A 48 17.77 -10.74 -7.10
C ALA A 48 17.45 -9.26 -7.31
N ILE A 49 18.30 -8.39 -6.73
CA ILE A 49 18.33 -6.98 -7.07
C ILE A 49 19.09 -6.82 -8.37
N ILE A 50 18.48 -6.22 -9.36
CA ILE A 50 19.00 -6.06 -10.72
C ILE A 50 19.55 -4.66 -11.02
N GLY A 51 19.54 -3.79 -10.01
CA GLY A 51 20.10 -2.43 -10.08
C GLY A 51 19.42 -1.44 -9.18
N GLY A 52 19.92 -0.20 -9.19
CA GLY A 52 19.32 0.94 -8.50
C GLY A 52 18.21 1.64 -9.31
N LEU A 53 17.64 2.69 -8.73
CA LEU A 53 16.57 3.49 -9.36
C LEU A 53 17.03 4.22 -10.65
N ASP A 54 18.31 4.35 -10.90
CA ASP A 54 18.91 4.87 -12.14
C ASP A 54 18.66 3.94 -13.34
N GLN A 55 18.45 2.65 -13.11
CA GLN A 55 18.20 1.66 -14.15
C GLN A 55 16.76 1.68 -14.71
N LEU A 56 15.82 2.38 -14.06
CA LEU A 56 14.42 2.38 -14.47
C LEU A 56 14.19 2.72 -15.95
N PRO A 57 14.80 3.76 -16.55
CA PRO A 57 14.60 4.05 -17.96
C PRO A 57 15.08 2.92 -18.88
N ARG A 58 16.22 2.28 -18.54
CA ARG A 58 16.78 1.14 -19.28
C ARG A 58 15.89 -0.09 -19.20
N LEU A 59 15.40 -0.41 -18.01
CA LEU A 59 14.51 -1.55 -17.79
C LEU A 59 13.19 -1.37 -18.55
N ARG A 60 12.66 -0.12 -18.55
CA ARG A 60 11.46 0.20 -19.34
C ARG A 60 11.69 0.04 -20.84
N ALA A 61 12.84 0.52 -21.35
CA ALA A 61 13.22 0.36 -22.75
C ALA A 61 13.46 -1.11 -23.15
N ALA A 62 13.83 -1.95 -22.20
CA ALA A 62 13.98 -3.40 -22.39
C ALA A 62 12.64 -4.17 -22.41
N GLY A 63 11.49 -3.45 -22.29
CA GLY A 63 10.15 -4.04 -22.41
C GLY A 63 9.51 -4.42 -21.07
N ILE A 64 10.13 -4.09 -19.93
CA ILE A 64 9.51 -4.27 -18.62
C ILE A 64 8.59 -3.09 -18.37
N ASP A 65 7.29 -3.31 -18.35
CA ASP A 65 6.26 -2.25 -18.33
C ASP A 65 5.44 -2.18 -17.03
N GLY A 66 5.56 -3.18 -16.16
CA GLY A 66 4.92 -3.19 -14.85
C GLY A 66 5.88 -2.86 -13.71
N ALA A 67 5.39 -2.17 -12.68
CA ALA A 67 6.14 -1.92 -11.45
C ALA A 67 5.24 -2.04 -10.21
N ALA A 68 5.78 -2.63 -9.13
CA ALA A 68 5.16 -2.68 -7.81
C ALA A 68 6.08 -2.03 -6.78
N ILE A 69 5.55 -1.13 -5.94
CA ILE A 69 6.37 -0.35 -5.02
C ILE A 69 6.34 -0.96 -3.62
N ALA A 70 7.46 -1.54 -3.19
CA ALA A 70 7.61 -2.20 -1.90
C ALA A 70 8.22 -1.28 -0.82
N ILE A 71 7.73 -0.04 -0.75
CA ILE A 71 8.18 1.00 0.19
C ILE A 71 7.05 1.37 1.16
N GLY A 72 7.30 1.19 2.46
CA GLY A 72 6.32 1.49 3.52
C GLY A 72 6.12 3.00 3.76
N HIS A 73 7.14 3.82 3.53
CA HIS A 73 7.04 5.26 3.77
C HIS A 73 6.14 5.94 2.74
N ASN A 74 5.07 6.58 3.20
CA ASN A 74 3.95 7.04 2.37
C ASN A 74 4.37 8.07 1.32
N ALA A 75 5.10 9.10 1.72
CA ALA A 75 5.54 10.16 0.79
C ALA A 75 6.52 9.63 -0.28
N THR A 76 7.46 8.76 0.10
CA THR A 76 8.40 8.11 -0.82
C THR A 76 7.66 7.21 -1.81
N ARG A 77 6.66 6.44 -1.33
CA ARG A 77 5.84 5.57 -2.18
C ARG A 77 5.09 6.36 -3.25
N LEU A 78 4.50 7.49 -2.89
CA LEU A 78 3.82 8.39 -3.84
C LEU A 78 4.79 8.99 -4.86
N ALA A 79 5.91 9.56 -4.41
CA ALA A 79 6.91 10.16 -5.29
C ALA A 79 7.48 9.14 -6.30
N LEU A 80 7.72 7.90 -5.86
CA LEU A 80 8.13 6.81 -6.74
C LEU A 80 7.02 6.43 -7.73
N GLY A 81 5.76 6.42 -7.31
CA GLY A 81 4.63 6.17 -8.19
C GLY A 81 4.53 7.21 -9.31
N ASP A 82 4.69 8.49 -8.97
CA ASP A 82 4.68 9.57 -9.97
C ASP A 82 5.86 9.45 -10.94
N ARG A 83 7.06 9.15 -10.43
CA ARG A 83 8.25 8.92 -11.26
C ARG A 83 8.05 7.74 -12.22
N LEU A 84 7.56 6.61 -11.73
CA LEU A 84 7.33 5.41 -12.54
C LEU A 84 6.28 5.66 -13.62
N ARG A 85 5.19 6.35 -13.28
CA ARG A 85 4.17 6.76 -14.25
C ARG A 85 4.75 7.68 -15.33
N GLY A 86 5.57 8.66 -14.94
CA GLY A 86 6.28 9.55 -15.87
C GLY A 86 7.23 8.82 -16.83
N LEU A 87 7.75 7.65 -16.41
CA LEU A 87 8.57 6.77 -17.24
C LEU A 87 7.72 5.76 -18.07
N GLY A 88 6.39 5.79 -17.96
CA GLY A 88 5.48 4.93 -18.71
C GLY A 88 5.30 3.53 -18.13
N TYR A 89 5.62 3.31 -16.85
CA TYR A 89 5.28 2.08 -16.15
C TYR A 89 3.80 2.04 -15.77
N THR A 90 3.20 0.86 -15.81
CA THR A 90 1.90 0.56 -15.22
C THR A 90 2.07 0.14 -13.75
N LEU A 91 1.17 0.55 -12.90
CA LEU A 91 1.18 0.21 -11.48
C LEU A 91 -0.06 -0.66 -11.16
N PRO A 92 0.06 -1.99 -11.19
CA PRO A 92 -1.09 -2.86 -10.97
C PRO A 92 -1.64 -2.72 -9.54
N ILE A 93 -2.94 -2.94 -9.39
CA ILE A 93 -3.53 -3.20 -8.09
C ILE A 93 -3.05 -4.59 -7.65
N LEU A 94 -2.44 -4.67 -6.48
CA LEU A 94 -2.03 -5.94 -5.91
C LEU A 94 -3.05 -6.37 -4.85
N ALA A 95 -3.80 -7.42 -5.14
CA ALA A 95 -4.74 -8.01 -4.20
C ALA A 95 -4.30 -9.44 -3.87
N HIS A 96 -3.91 -9.68 -2.61
CA HIS A 96 -3.55 -11.02 -2.16
C HIS A 96 -4.77 -11.95 -2.29
N PRO A 97 -4.62 -13.21 -2.73
CA PRO A 97 -5.76 -14.12 -2.96
C PRO A 97 -6.63 -14.37 -1.72
N THR A 98 -6.11 -14.16 -0.51
CA THR A 98 -6.89 -14.28 0.73
C THR A 98 -7.50 -12.96 1.21
N ALA A 99 -7.34 -11.86 0.49
CA ALA A 99 -8.03 -10.62 0.77
C ALA A 99 -9.52 -10.76 0.38
N VAL A 100 -10.40 -10.19 1.20
CA VAL A 100 -11.84 -10.15 0.93
C VAL A 100 -12.19 -8.74 0.48
N ILE A 101 -12.53 -8.59 -0.79
CA ILE A 101 -12.82 -7.29 -1.39
C ILE A 101 -14.24 -7.32 -1.91
N SER A 102 -15.07 -6.39 -1.44
CA SER A 102 -16.44 -6.24 -1.93
C SER A 102 -16.42 -5.88 -3.44
N PRO A 103 -17.30 -6.48 -4.26
CA PRO A 103 -17.46 -6.10 -5.66
C PRO A 103 -17.99 -4.66 -5.83
N HIS A 104 -18.51 -4.06 -4.76
CA HIS A 104 -18.97 -2.67 -4.73
C HIS A 104 -17.89 -1.70 -4.24
N ALA A 105 -16.70 -2.16 -3.88
CA ALA A 105 -15.57 -1.29 -3.53
C ALA A 105 -14.87 -0.77 -4.79
N SER A 106 -14.26 0.41 -4.69
CA SER A 106 -13.39 0.96 -5.74
C SER A 106 -11.94 1.01 -5.25
N ILE A 107 -11.02 0.51 -6.06
CA ILE A 107 -9.59 0.48 -5.74
C ILE A 107 -8.83 1.12 -6.89
N ALA A 108 -7.98 2.10 -6.57
CA ALA A 108 -7.19 2.81 -7.56
C ALA A 108 -5.82 2.13 -7.81
N GLU A 109 -5.15 2.55 -8.88
CA GLU A 109 -3.88 2.00 -9.34
C GLU A 109 -2.80 1.97 -8.26
N GLY A 110 -1.96 0.95 -8.28
CA GLY A 110 -0.84 0.78 -7.37
C GLY A 110 -1.22 0.50 -5.92
N ALA A 111 -2.51 0.46 -5.58
CA ALA A 111 -2.96 0.07 -4.25
C ALA A 111 -2.62 -1.40 -3.97
N GLN A 112 -2.26 -1.68 -2.72
CA GLN A 112 -1.87 -3.01 -2.26
C GLN A 112 -2.83 -3.46 -1.17
N ILE A 113 -3.54 -4.55 -1.41
CA ILE A 113 -4.47 -5.17 -0.46
C ILE A 113 -3.85 -6.51 -0.07
N LEU A 114 -3.22 -6.53 1.10
CA LEU A 114 -2.40 -7.66 1.52
C LEU A 114 -3.22 -8.80 2.16
N ALA A 115 -2.51 -9.85 2.57
CA ALA A 115 -3.12 -11.08 3.06
C ALA A 115 -4.18 -10.83 4.15
N ARG A 116 -5.35 -11.44 3.99
CA ARG A 116 -6.49 -11.41 4.93
C ARG A 116 -7.04 -10.00 5.23
N ALA A 117 -6.67 -8.99 4.43
CA ALA A 117 -7.30 -7.68 4.53
C ALA A 117 -8.76 -7.74 4.03
N VAL A 118 -9.61 -6.92 4.61
CA VAL A 118 -11.03 -6.81 4.22
C VAL A 118 -11.29 -5.39 3.71
N VAL A 119 -11.97 -5.29 2.56
CA VAL A 119 -12.44 -4.01 2.01
C VAL A 119 -13.94 -4.14 1.76
N GLY A 120 -14.72 -3.44 2.57
CA GLY A 120 -16.18 -3.49 2.61
C GLY A 120 -16.87 -2.80 1.43
N PRO A 121 -18.21 -2.93 1.34
CA PRO A 121 -18.98 -2.33 0.26
C PRO A 121 -18.90 -0.80 0.29
N GLU A 122 -18.87 -0.21 -0.91
CA GLU A 122 -18.77 1.23 -1.14
C GLU A 122 -17.50 1.90 -0.58
N ALA A 123 -16.55 1.10 -0.07
CA ALA A 123 -15.24 1.62 0.31
C ALA A 123 -14.45 2.09 -0.92
N ARG A 124 -13.72 3.20 -0.75
CA ARG A 124 -12.91 3.81 -1.81
C ARG A 124 -11.46 3.85 -1.37
N ILE A 125 -10.61 3.13 -2.08
CA ILE A 125 -9.17 3.04 -1.81
C ILE A 125 -8.43 3.83 -2.87
N GLY A 126 -7.76 4.89 -2.46
CA GLY A 126 -6.97 5.77 -3.32
C GLY A 126 -5.71 5.10 -3.88
N ARG A 127 -5.10 5.78 -4.84
CA ARG A 127 -3.90 5.28 -5.51
C ARG A 127 -2.75 5.07 -4.50
N LEU A 128 -1.98 4.03 -4.74
CA LEU A 128 -0.79 3.72 -3.94
C LEU A 128 -1.07 3.59 -2.43
N CYS A 129 -2.31 3.32 -2.03
CA CYS A 129 -2.63 2.97 -0.66
C CYS A 129 -2.05 1.60 -0.30
N LEU A 130 -1.72 1.45 0.97
CA LEU A 130 -1.28 0.19 1.54
C LEU A 130 -2.30 -0.27 2.59
N ILE A 131 -3.12 -1.24 2.24
CA ILE A 131 -4.04 -1.93 3.16
C ILE A 131 -3.34 -3.22 3.57
N ASN A 132 -2.72 -3.17 4.74
CA ASN A 132 -1.76 -4.18 5.17
C ASN A 132 -2.44 -5.44 5.72
N THR A 133 -1.64 -6.45 6.01
CA THR A 133 -2.09 -7.78 6.46
C THR A 133 -3.15 -7.70 7.56
N GLY A 134 -4.32 -8.30 7.31
CA GLY A 134 -5.41 -8.38 8.27
C GLY A 134 -6.10 -7.04 8.61
N ALA A 135 -5.80 -5.95 7.91
CA ALA A 135 -6.50 -4.68 8.11
C ALA A 135 -7.96 -4.78 7.64
N ILE A 136 -8.84 -4.08 8.32
CA ILE A 136 -10.29 -4.08 8.02
C ILE A 136 -10.72 -2.66 7.68
N ILE A 137 -11.24 -2.49 6.48
CA ILE A 137 -11.88 -1.28 5.99
C ILE A 137 -13.37 -1.60 5.82
N ASP A 138 -14.20 -1.09 6.70
CA ASP A 138 -15.64 -1.35 6.67
C ASP A 138 -16.35 -0.52 5.57
N HIS A 139 -17.69 -0.62 5.52
CA HIS A 139 -18.51 0.00 4.47
C HIS A 139 -18.33 1.52 4.40
N GLU A 140 -18.47 2.09 3.19
CA GLU A 140 -18.48 3.54 2.92
C GLU A 140 -17.22 4.30 3.40
N CYS A 141 -16.14 3.60 3.73
CA CYS A 141 -14.87 4.23 4.09
C CYS A 141 -14.19 4.86 2.87
N THR A 142 -13.47 5.97 3.10
CA THR A 142 -12.60 6.56 2.08
C THR A 142 -11.17 6.58 2.62
N VAL A 143 -10.24 6.02 1.86
CA VAL A 143 -8.81 6.04 2.16
C VAL A 143 -8.10 6.74 1.02
N ASP A 144 -7.64 7.96 1.26
CA ASP A 144 -7.01 8.81 0.24
C ASP A 144 -5.60 8.33 -0.12
N GLU A 145 -5.08 8.86 -1.22
CA GLU A 145 -3.84 8.41 -1.85
C GLU A 145 -2.65 8.29 -0.90
N GLY A 146 -1.89 7.23 -1.08
CA GLY A 146 -0.67 6.98 -0.32
C GLY A 146 -0.86 6.75 1.17
N ALA A 147 -2.09 6.63 1.69
CA ALA A 147 -2.29 6.28 3.08
C ALA A 147 -1.88 4.83 3.34
N HIS A 148 -1.52 4.54 4.58
CA HIS A 148 -1.13 3.21 5.05
C HIS A 148 -2.00 2.80 6.23
N ILE A 149 -2.83 1.80 6.03
CA ILE A 149 -3.58 1.12 7.08
C ILE A 149 -2.76 -0.10 7.48
N ALA A 150 -2.10 -0.01 8.62
CA ALA A 150 -1.09 -0.96 9.08
C ALA A 150 -1.72 -2.30 9.50
N PRO A 151 -0.89 -3.35 9.75
CA PRO A 151 -1.41 -4.69 10.04
C PRO A 151 -2.44 -4.71 11.16
N GLY A 152 -3.59 -5.35 10.91
CA GLY A 152 -4.66 -5.53 11.89
C GLY A 152 -5.40 -4.26 12.32
N ALA A 153 -5.16 -3.11 11.68
CA ALA A 153 -5.90 -1.89 11.96
C ALA A 153 -7.34 -1.98 11.44
N ILE A 154 -8.29 -1.37 12.18
CA ILE A 154 -9.72 -1.45 11.89
C ILE A 154 -10.29 -0.05 11.69
N LEU A 155 -10.91 0.18 10.54
CA LEU A 155 -11.75 1.33 10.25
C LEU A 155 -13.21 0.88 10.25
N CYS A 156 -13.99 1.34 11.22
CA CYS A 156 -15.45 1.13 11.23
C CYS A 156 -16.12 1.93 10.10
N GLY A 157 -17.40 1.69 9.86
CA GLY A 157 -18.11 2.30 8.73
C GLY A 157 -17.98 3.83 8.63
N GLN A 158 -17.92 4.34 7.40
CA GLN A 158 -17.90 5.78 7.05
C GLN A 158 -16.67 6.55 7.55
N VAL A 159 -15.57 5.87 7.90
CA VAL A 159 -14.32 6.53 8.28
C VAL A 159 -13.65 7.12 7.03
N ARG A 160 -13.07 8.31 7.19
CA ARG A 160 -12.27 8.96 6.12
C ARG A 160 -10.84 9.14 6.58
N ILE A 161 -9.91 8.63 5.78
CA ILE A 161 -8.46 8.73 6.02
C ILE A 161 -7.86 9.63 4.94
N GLY A 162 -7.30 10.76 5.36
CA GLY A 162 -6.65 11.71 4.46
C GLY A 162 -5.32 11.18 3.90
N ALA A 163 -4.89 11.78 2.80
CA ALA A 163 -3.72 11.38 2.05
C ALA A 163 -2.46 11.24 2.93
N ARG A 164 -1.63 10.24 2.64
CA ARG A 164 -0.35 9.95 3.31
C ARG A 164 -0.43 9.65 4.81
N SER A 165 -1.63 9.55 5.39
CA SER A 165 -1.77 9.24 6.80
C SER A 165 -1.38 7.81 7.11
N LEU A 166 -0.88 7.59 8.32
CA LEU A 166 -0.53 6.27 8.87
C LEU A 166 -1.51 5.90 9.98
N VAL A 167 -2.25 4.83 9.79
CA VAL A 167 -3.09 4.20 10.81
C VAL A 167 -2.32 3.01 11.36
N GLY A 168 -1.81 3.14 12.58
CA GLY A 168 -0.86 2.20 13.20
C GLY A 168 -1.44 0.81 13.43
N ALA A 169 -0.55 -0.19 13.55
CA ALA A 169 -0.92 -1.59 13.69
C ALA A 169 -1.87 -1.84 14.87
N GLY A 170 -2.94 -2.61 14.64
CA GLY A 170 -3.92 -2.97 15.66
C GLY A 170 -4.74 -1.79 16.22
N SER A 171 -4.66 -0.59 15.65
CA SER A 171 -5.50 0.54 16.06
C SER A 171 -6.93 0.39 15.54
N THR A 172 -7.89 1.02 16.23
CA THR A 172 -9.30 1.02 15.83
C THR A 172 -9.82 2.45 15.76
N THR A 173 -10.51 2.78 14.67
CA THR A 173 -11.20 4.06 14.49
C THR A 173 -12.70 3.81 14.47
N ILE A 174 -13.46 4.44 15.38
CA ILE A 174 -14.92 4.30 15.43
C ILE A 174 -15.58 4.93 14.20
N ALA A 175 -16.83 4.54 13.93
CA ALA A 175 -17.56 4.96 12.75
C ALA A 175 -17.68 6.48 12.59
N GLY A 176 -17.66 6.96 11.34
CA GLY A 176 -17.88 8.34 10.95
C GLY A 176 -16.75 9.31 11.32
N ARG A 177 -15.57 8.83 11.70
CA ARG A 177 -14.42 9.70 12.04
C ARG A 177 -13.65 10.14 10.81
N HIS A 178 -13.09 11.34 10.90
CA HIS A 178 -12.22 11.92 9.89
C HIS A 178 -10.78 12.05 10.43
N ILE A 179 -9.84 11.46 9.75
CA ILE A 179 -8.41 11.55 10.00
C ILE A 179 -7.81 12.40 8.89
N GLY A 180 -7.31 13.58 9.25
CA GLY A 180 -6.74 14.51 8.27
C GLY A 180 -5.48 13.98 7.59
N PRO A 181 -5.06 14.57 6.46
CA PRO A 181 -3.86 14.14 5.74
C PRO A 181 -2.59 14.24 6.60
N ASP A 182 -1.59 13.41 6.30
CA ASP A 182 -0.31 13.35 7.01
C ASP A 182 -0.40 13.03 8.52
N ALA A 183 -1.58 12.63 9.01
CA ALA A 183 -1.76 12.25 10.40
C ALA A 183 -1.13 10.89 10.70
N THR A 184 -0.75 10.69 11.97
CA THR A 184 -0.20 9.43 12.46
C THR A 184 -1.01 8.96 13.66
N ILE A 185 -1.66 7.80 13.53
CA ILE A 185 -2.29 7.07 14.62
C ILE A 185 -1.28 6.05 15.13
N ALA A 186 -0.96 6.07 16.42
CA ALA A 186 -0.06 5.10 17.04
C ALA A 186 -0.66 3.68 17.03
N ALA A 187 0.22 2.67 17.07
CA ALA A 187 -0.21 1.28 17.19
C ALA A 187 -1.09 1.05 18.43
N GLY A 188 -2.14 0.25 18.30
CA GLY A 188 -3.07 -0.10 19.38
C GLY A 188 -3.98 1.05 19.85
N ALA A 189 -3.97 2.21 19.19
CA ALA A 189 -4.79 3.34 19.60
C ALA A 189 -6.29 3.12 19.31
N ALA A 190 -7.16 3.67 20.17
CA ALA A 190 -8.61 3.74 19.94
C ALA A 190 -9.00 5.19 19.60
N VAL A 191 -9.24 5.45 18.32
CA VAL A 191 -9.61 6.79 17.83
C VAL A 191 -11.11 6.99 17.96
N THR A 192 -11.50 7.89 18.85
CA THR A 192 -12.90 8.19 19.17
C THR A 192 -13.35 9.59 18.75
N THR A 193 -12.43 10.41 18.26
CA THR A 193 -12.65 11.78 17.77
C THR A 193 -11.92 11.99 16.47
N ASP A 194 -12.28 13.02 15.72
CA ASP A 194 -11.56 13.40 14.52
C ASP A 194 -10.12 13.81 14.85
N VAL A 195 -9.21 13.58 13.89
CA VAL A 195 -7.78 13.86 14.02
C VAL A 195 -7.38 14.90 12.97
N ALA A 196 -6.78 15.99 13.40
CA ALA A 196 -6.37 17.06 12.50
C ALA A 196 -5.24 16.61 11.55
N ALA A 197 -5.08 17.33 10.43
CA ALA A 197 -3.97 17.12 9.51
C ALA A 197 -2.61 17.24 10.22
N GLY A 198 -1.69 16.33 9.93
CA GLY A 198 -0.35 16.28 10.50
C GLY A 198 -0.28 15.91 11.99
N ALA A 199 -1.41 15.73 12.65
CA ALA A 199 -1.41 15.39 14.07
C ALA A 199 -0.91 13.97 14.33
N ARG A 200 -0.32 13.78 15.51
CA ARG A 200 0.08 12.47 16.02
C ARG A 200 -0.73 12.16 17.27
N VAL A 201 -1.43 11.03 17.26
CA VAL A 201 -2.30 10.63 18.39
C VAL A 201 -2.05 9.17 18.77
N GLY A 202 -2.27 8.85 20.05
CA GLY A 202 -2.11 7.50 20.56
C GLY A 202 -2.87 7.25 21.85
N GLY A 203 -2.91 6.00 22.30
CA GLY A 203 -3.59 5.58 23.53
C GLY A 203 -5.05 5.16 23.36
N VAL A 204 -5.70 4.81 24.49
CA VAL A 204 -7.10 4.36 24.58
C VAL A 204 -7.80 5.16 25.69
N PRO A 205 -8.63 6.16 25.34
CA PRO A 205 -8.86 6.69 24.00
C PRO A 205 -7.65 7.48 23.47
N ALA A 206 -7.52 7.59 22.13
CA ALA A 206 -6.42 8.31 21.51
C ALA A 206 -6.42 9.81 21.88
N ARG A 207 -5.21 10.32 22.18
CA ARG A 207 -4.93 11.73 22.50
C ARG A 207 -3.66 12.17 21.78
N GLY A 208 -3.42 13.46 21.68
CA GLY A 208 -2.18 14.02 21.11
C GLY A 208 -0.93 13.48 21.80
N LEU A 209 0.11 13.22 20.98
CA LEU A 209 1.44 12.78 21.39
C LEU A 209 2.45 13.92 21.27
#